data_3290c4de7fe10dafe1740dd357fdbfa4
#
_entry.id   3290c4de7fe10dafe1740dd357fdbfa4
#
_cell.length_a   1.000
_cell.length_b   1.000
_cell.length_c   1.000
_cell.angle_alpha   90.00
_cell.angle_beta   90.00
_cell.angle_gamma   90.00
#
_symmetry.space_group_name_H-M   'P 1'
#
loop_
_entity.id
_entity.type
_entity.pdbx_description
1 polymer ?
#
loop_
_entity_poly.entity_id
_entity_poly.type
_entity_poly.pdbx_seq_one_letter_code
_entity_poly.pdbx_strand_id
1 'polypeptide(L)'
;MSENQEWLKPYAVFCALAEIFQTTEHWLWGHLAKCDDKLIEKLTDPETSPIYSEGVHFVYYLQWRLHMQLKEASTYLKQFGIALKGDLPIGVDKRSVDVWRKPELFRFYTKYGRTSRCVR
;
A
#
# COMPACT_ATOMS: atom_id res chain seq x y z
N MET A 1 -3.78 -17.03 -0.19
CA MET A 1 -3.03 -15.90 0.41
C MET A 1 -1.59 -15.78 -0.11
N SER A 2 -0.97 -16.85 -0.60
CA SER A 2 0.45 -16.84 -1.03
C SER A 2 0.76 -15.97 -2.26
N GLU A 3 -0.15 -15.85 -3.20
CA GLU A 3 0.08 -15.14 -4.48
C GLU A 3 0.13 -13.61 -4.37
N ASN A 4 -0.37 -13.03 -3.27
CA ASN A 4 -0.48 -11.58 -3.10
C ASN A 4 0.49 -11.00 -2.07
N GLN A 5 1.39 -11.79 -1.52
CA GLN A 5 2.28 -11.34 -0.42
C GLN A 5 3.28 -10.26 -0.85
N GLU A 6 3.72 -10.29 -2.10
CA GLU A 6 4.72 -9.34 -2.60
C GLU A 6 4.26 -7.88 -2.55
N TRP A 7 2.98 -7.62 -2.82
CA TRP A 7 2.45 -6.25 -2.77
C TRP A 7 1.72 -5.96 -1.45
N LEU A 8 1.06 -6.98 -0.87
CA LEU A 8 0.20 -6.80 0.30
C LEU A 8 0.99 -6.52 1.58
N LYS A 9 2.13 -7.21 1.79
CA LYS A 9 2.99 -6.97 2.96
C LYS A 9 3.48 -5.52 3.04
N PRO A 10 4.18 -4.98 2.03
CA PRO A 10 4.65 -3.60 2.09
C PRO A 10 3.50 -2.59 2.15
N TYR A 11 2.38 -2.85 1.49
CA TYR A 11 1.20 -2.01 1.58
C TYR A 11 0.63 -1.96 3.00
N ALA A 12 0.48 -3.10 3.66
CA ALA A 12 -0.06 -3.18 5.01
C ALA A 12 0.88 -2.53 6.04
N VAL A 13 2.19 -2.73 5.90
CA VAL A 13 3.18 -2.04 6.74
C VAL A 13 3.11 -0.53 6.54
N PHE A 14 3.03 -0.07 5.30
CA PHE A 14 2.88 1.36 5.00
C PHE A 14 1.63 1.96 5.66
N CYS A 15 0.47 1.28 5.55
CA CYS A 15 -0.77 1.73 6.17
C CYS A 15 -0.67 1.78 7.70
N ALA A 16 -0.09 0.76 8.33
CA ALA A 16 0.13 0.72 9.76
C ALA A 16 1.04 1.85 10.24
N LEU A 17 2.13 2.11 9.53
CA LEU A 17 3.04 3.23 9.83
C LEU A 17 2.36 4.58 9.64
N ALA A 18 1.61 4.76 8.56
CA ALA A 18 0.87 6.01 8.30
C ALA A 18 -0.14 6.31 9.41
N GLU A 19 -0.80 5.29 9.96
CA GLU A 19 -1.72 5.42 11.08
C GLU A 19 -0.98 5.79 12.37
N ILE A 20 0.13 5.14 12.67
CA ILE A 20 0.93 5.39 13.88
C ILE A 20 1.54 6.80 13.85
N PHE A 21 2.09 7.20 12.72
CA PHE A 21 2.70 8.52 12.56
C PHE A 21 1.70 9.63 12.21
N GLN A 22 0.43 9.29 11.99
CA GLN A 22 -0.64 10.21 11.59
C GLN A 22 -0.30 11.03 10.34
N THR A 23 0.50 10.47 9.44
CA THR A 23 0.90 11.07 8.17
C THR A 23 1.34 10.04 7.15
N THR A 24 1.02 10.27 5.89
CA THR A 24 1.52 9.50 4.75
C THR A 24 2.82 10.06 4.16
N GLU A 25 3.34 11.14 4.72
CA GLU A 25 4.63 11.73 4.34
C GLU A 25 5.78 10.88 4.89
N HIS A 26 6.01 9.72 4.26
CA HIS A 26 6.93 8.68 4.73
C HIS A 26 8.37 9.18 4.98
N TRP A 27 8.79 10.27 4.34
CA TRP A 27 10.10 10.89 4.59
C TRP A 27 10.22 11.53 5.99
N LEU A 28 9.10 11.72 6.70
CA LEU A 28 9.06 12.19 8.08
C LEU A 28 9.12 11.05 9.12
N TRP A 29 9.13 9.80 8.70
CA TRP A 29 9.12 8.62 9.60
C TRP A 29 10.51 8.29 10.19
N GLY A 30 11.46 9.19 10.13
CA GLY A 30 12.80 9.00 10.69
C GLY A 30 13.53 7.79 10.09
N HIS A 31 13.94 6.83 10.91
CA HIS A 31 14.63 5.63 10.45
C HIS A 31 13.76 4.68 9.61
N LEU A 32 12.43 4.83 9.66
CA LEU A 32 11.47 4.08 8.86
C LEU A 32 11.15 4.74 7.51
N ALA A 33 11.74 5.91 7.23
CA ALA A 33 11.58 6.60 5.95
C ALA A 33 12.16 5.82 4.77
N LYS A 34 13.15 4.96 5.02
CA LYS A 34 13.71 4.02 4.04
C LYS A 34 13.08 2.64 4.22
N CYS A 35 12.45 2.16 3.15
CA CYS A 35 11.89 0.82 3.10
C CYS A 35 12.97 -0.18 2.66
N ASP A 36 13.10 -1.29 3.38
CA ASP A 36 13.79 -2.49 2.91
C ASP A 36 12.98 -3.74 3.29
N ASP A 37 13.31 -4.87 2.67
CA ASP A 37 12.56 -6.11 2.90
C ASP A 37 12.75 -6.64 4.34
N LYS A 38 13.91 -6.39 4.97
CA LYS A 38 14.17 -6.76 6.37
C LYS A 38 13.30 -5.97 7.34
N LEU A 39 13.10 -4.69 7.05
CA LEU A 39 12.20 -3.82 7.81
C LEU A 39 10.77 -4.33 7.73
N ILE A 40 10.30 -4.67 6.53
CA ILE A 40 8.95 -5.19 6.30
C ILE A 40 8.75 -6.51 7.09
N GLU A 41 9.69 -7.45 7.00
CA GLU A 41 9.62 -8.72 7.74
C GLU A 41 9.58 -8.47 9.25
N LYS A 42 10.46 -7.62 9.77
CA LYS A 42 10.51 -7.27 11.20
C LYS A 42 9.21 -6.66 11.71
N LEU A 43 8.60 -5.73 10.95
CA LEU A 43 7.37 -5.05 11.36
C LEU A 43 6.11 -5.92 11.20
N THR A 44 6.20 -6.97 10.41
CA THR A 44 5.11 -7.94 10.22
C THR A 44 5.10 -9.02 11.29
N ASP A 45 6.25 -9.28 11.92
CA ASP A 45 6.43 -10.33 12.91
C ASP A 45 5.86 -9.92 14.28
N PRO A 46 4.85 -10.66 14.81
CA PRO A 46 4.23 -10.37 16.10
C PRO A 46 5.19 -10.47 17.29
N GLU A 47 6.20 -11.34 17.19
CA GLU A 47 7.17 -11.54 18.30
C GLU A 47 8.13 -10.37 18.40
N THR A 48 8.56 -9.84 17.24
CA THR A 48 9.53 -8.74 17.17
C THR A 48 8.89 -7.37 17.31
N SER A 49 7.68 -7.21 16.78
CA SER A 49 7.03 -5.89 16.68
C SER A 49 5.51 -5.99 16.89
N PRO A 50 5.01 -6.33 18.08
CA PRO A 50 3.60 -6.63 18.32
C PRO A 50 2.66 -5.47 17.94
N ILE A 51 3.02 -4.22 18.24
CA ILE A 51 2.19 -3.05 17.97
C ILE A 51 2.02 -2.83 16.46
N TYR A 52 3.10 -2.97 15.68
CA TYR A 52 3.05 -2.80 14.24
C TYR A 52 2.35 -3.98 13.56
N SER A 53 2.60 -5.20 14.04
CA SER A 53 2.01 -6.41 13.46
C SER A 53 0.49 -6.46 13.63
N GLU A 54 -0.06 -5.94 14.73
CA GLU A 54 -1.51 -5.83 14.91
C GLU A 54 -2.14 -4.95 13.82
N GLY A 55 -1.57 -3.77 13.58
CA GLY A 55 -2.00 -2.88 12.48
C GLY A 55 -1.88 -3.53 11.10
N VAL A 56 -0.78 -4.25 10.86
CA VAL A 56 -0.56 -4.98 9.59
C VAL A 56 -1.63 -6.08 9.40
N HIS A 57 -1.92 -6.88 10.42
CA HIS A 57 -2.94 -7.91 10.35
C HIS A 57 -4.35 -7.34 10.15
N PHE A 58 -4.63 -6.18 10.74
CA PHE A 58 -5.89 -5.49 10.49
C PHE A 58 -6.04 -5.07 9.02
N VAL A 59 -4.98 -4.54 8.42
CA VAL A 59 -4.98 -4.19 6.98
C VAL A 59 -5.15 -5.45 6.11
N TYR A 60 -4.52 -6.57 6.46
CA TYR A 60 -4.74 -7.85 5.77
C TYR A 60 -6.21 -8.26 5.79
N TYR A 61 -6.85 -8.17 6.95
CA TYR A 61 -8.27 -8.48 7.08
C TYR A 61 -9.14 -7.56 6.21
N LEU A 62 -8.87 -6.25 6.23
CA LEU A 62 -9.60 -5.29 5.40
C LEU A 62 -9.46 -5.60 3.90
N GLN A 63 -8.24 -5.85 3.43
CA GLN A 63 -7.99 -6.16 2.01
C GLN A 63 -8.64 -7.48 1.60
N TRP A 64 -8.63 -8.47 2.47
CA TRP A 64 -9.34 -9.73 2.23
C TRP A 64 -10.85 -9.50 2.12
N ARG A 65 -11.46 -8.74 3.03
CA ARG A 65 -12.88 -8.40 2.99
C ARG A 65 -13.28 -7.66 1.71
N LEU A 66 -12.50 -6.66 1.33
CA LEU A 66 -12.71 -5.90 0.10
C LEU A 66 -12.60 -6.79 -1.16
N HIS A 67 -11.63 -7.69 -1.18
CA HIS A 67 -11.47 -8.66 -2.27
C HIS A 67 -12.70 -9.57 -2.40
N MET A 68 -13.20 -10.09 -1.28
CA MET A 68 -14.37 -10.95 -1.27
C MET A 68 -15.64 -10.21 -1.76
N GLN A 69 -15.85 -8.99 -1.29
CA GLN A 69 -17.00 -8.16 -1.71
C GLN A 69 -16.92 -7.82 -3.21
N LEU A 70 -15.75 -7.45 -3.71
CA LEU A 70 -15.57 -7.17 -5.13
C LEU A 70 -15.79 -8.42 -5.99
N LYS A 71 -15.33 -9.58 -5.53
CA LYS A 71 -15.53 -10.86 -6.20
C LYS A 71 -17.01 -11.23 -6.27
N GLU A 72 -17.76 -11.07 -5.17
CA GLU A 72 -19.21 -11.30 -5.12
C GLU A 72 -19.94 -10.36 -6.08
N ALA A 73 -19.64 -9.06 -6.05
CA ALA A 73 -20.22 -8.07 -6.95
C ALA A 73 -19.92 -8.38 -8.41
N SER A 74 -18.66 -8.75 -8.73
CA SER A 74 -18.26 -9.12 -10.09
C SER A 74 -18.99 -10.38 -10.58
N THR A 75 -19.16 -11.38 -9.69
CA THR A 75 -19.88 -12.61 -10.01
C THR A 75 -21.35 -12.32 -10.28
N TYR A 76 -21.98 -11.47 -9.48
CA TYR A 76 -23.35 -11.03 -9.67
C TYR A 76 -23.55 -10.29 -11.00
N LEU A 77 -22.67 -9.35 -11.33
CA LEU A 77 -22.75 -8.59 -12.58
C LEU A 77 -22.57 -9.46 -13.83
N LYS A 78 -21.73 -10.49 -13.76
CA LYS A 78 -21.55 -11.46 -14.87
C LYS A 78 -22.85 -12.18 -15.27
N GLN A 79 -23.77 -12.40 -14.32
CA GLN A 79 -25.06 -13.03 -14.62
C GLN A 79 -25.94 -12.17 -15.56
N PHE A 80 -25.69 -10.87 -15.60
CA PHE A 80 -26.38 -9.90 -16.47
C PHE A 80 -25.54 -9.50 -17.70
N GLY A 81 -24.42 -10.18 -17.96
CA GLY A 81 -23.54 -9.85 -19.07
C GLY A 81 -22.75 -8.55 -18.87
N ILE A 82 -22.67 -8.07 -17.63
CA ILE A 82 -21.94 -6.85 -17.30
C ILE A 82 -20.51 -7.18 -16.84
N ALA A 83 -19.52 -6.56 -17.46
CA ALA A 83 -18.12 -6.69 -17.07
C ALA A 83 -17.64 -5.45 -16.30
N LEU A 84 -16.91 -5.68 -15.19
CA LEU A 84 -16.20 -4.61 -14.50
C LEU A 84 -14.93 -4.27 -15.27
N LYS A 85 -14.77 -2.97 -15.60
CA LYS A 85 -13.55 -2.44 -16.20
C LYS A 85 -12.78 -1.67 -15.15
N GLY A 86 -11.58 -2.15 -14.82
CA GLY A 86 -10.63 -1.41 -14.00
C GLY A 86 -9.94 -0.31 -14.79
N ASP A 87 -9.50 0.72 -14.09
CA ASP A 87 -8.67 1.78 -14.66
C ASP A 87 -7.29 1.77 -13.98
N LEU A 88 -6.23 1.96 -14.77
CA LEU A 88 -4.86 2.00 -14.27
C LEU A 88 -4.42 3.46 -14.11
N PRO A 89 -4.02 3.90 -12.92
CA PRO A 89 -3.51 5.25 -12.73
C PRO A 89 -2.16 5.42 -13.44
N ILE A 90 -2.03 6.48 -14.23
CA ILE A 90 -0.77 6.81 -14.93
C ILE A 90 0.19 7.51 -13.97
N GLY A 91 -0.32 8.37 -13.08
CA GLY A 91 0.45 9.09 -12.08
C GLY A 91 0.29 8.48 -10.69
N VAL A 92 1.38 8.45 -9.92
CA VAL A 92 1.42 7.93 -8.56
C VAL A 92 1.69 9.09 -7.60
N ASP A 93 0.98 9.13 -6.46
CA ASP A 93 1.24 10.13 -5.42
C ASP A 93 2.61 9.84 -4.78
N LYS A 94 3.41 10.88 -4.55
CA LYS A 94 4.70 10.76 -3.87
C LYS A 94 4.60 10.19 -2.46
N ARG A 95 3.43 10.28 -1.84
CA ARG A 95 3.10 9.72 -0.51
C ARG A 95 2.56 8.29 -0.58
N SER A 96 2.81 7.57 -1.66
CA SER A 96 2.36 6.20 -1.85
C SER A 96 3.38 5.17 -1.36
N VAL A 97 2.90 3.95 -1.12
CA VAL A 97 3.74 2.80 -0.81
C VAL A 97 4.72 2.48 -1.95
N ASP A 98 4.33 2.68 -3.19
CA ASP A 98 5.20 2.41 -4.35
C ASP A 98 6.44 3.28 -4.31
N VAL A 99 6.28 4.58 -4.01
CA VAL A 99 7.38 5.53 -3.89
C VAL A 99 8.22 5.26 -2.65
N TRP A 100 7.61 4.89 -1.53
CA TRP A 100 8.33 4.53 -0.31
C TRP A 100 9.20 3.28 -0.51
N ARG A 101 8.67 2.27 -1.23
CA ARG A 101 9.35 1.00 -1.47
C ARG A 101 10.47 1.09 -2.52
N LYS A 102 10.21 1.80 -3.63
CA LYS A 102 11.11 1.86 -4.80
C LYS A 102 11.20 3.28 -5.37
N PRO A 103 11.73 4.24 -4.60
CA PRO A 103 11.80 5.63 -5.03
C PRO A 103 12.60 5.84 -6.31
N GLU A 104 13.56 4.95 -6.60
CA GLU A 104 14.41 4.99 -7.79
C GLU A 104 13.65 4.78 -9.11
N LEU A 105 12.43 4.24 -9.05
CA LEU A 105 11.58 4.04 -10.24
C LEU A 105 10.79 5.29 -10.62
N PHE A 106 10.81 6.33 -9.78
CA PHE A 106 9.98 7.51 -9.97
C PHE A 106 10.81 8.77 -10.20
N ARG A 107 10.32 9.63 -11.11
CA ARG A 107 10.87 10.96 -11.33
C ARG A 107 10.04 11.99 -10.58
N PHE A 108 10.68 12.71 -9.67
CA PHE A 108 10.05 13.78 -8.92
C PHE A 108 10.18 15.10 -9.68
N TYR A 109 9.10 15.58 -10.29
CA TYR A 109 9.10 16.89 -10.92
C TYR A 109 8.74 17.95 -9.88
N THR A 110 9.73 18.74 -9.49
CA THR A 110 9.53 19.99 -8.76
C THR A 110 9.30 21.12 -9.75
N LYS A 111 8.09 21.24 -10.28
CA LYS A 111 7.70 22.49 -10.95
C LYS A 111 6.56 23.14 -10.17
N TYR A 112 6.86 24.31 -9.59
CA TYR A 112 5.91 25.25 -9.00
C TYR A 112 4.99 24.72 -7.90
N GLY A 113 5.51 24.46 -6.69
CA GLY A 113 4.76 24.52 -5.43
C GLY A 113 3.43 23.76 -5.28
N ARG A 114 3.06 22.90 -6.22
CA ARG A 114 1.86 22.07 -6.20
C ARG A 114 2.26 20.59 -6.22
N THR A 115 1.58 19.80 -5.42
CA THR A 115 1.65 18.34 -5.26
C THR A 115 2.32 17.63 -6.44
N SER A 116 3.56 17.24 -6.23
CA SER A 116 4.35 16.52 -7.24
C SER A 116 3.74 15.12 -7.42
N ARG A 117 3.14 14.89 -8.57
CA ARG A 117 2.80 13.54 -9.01
C ARG A 117 4.07 12.85 -9.49
N CYS A 118 4.28 11.61 -9.06
CA CYS A 118 5.32 10.78 -9.64
C CYS A 118 4.79 10.17 -10.94
N VAL A 119 5.60 10.17 -11.99
CA VAL A 119 5.29 9.49 -13.25
C VAL A 119 6.27 8.32 -13.38
N ARG A 120 5.74 7.14 -13.69
CA ARG A 120 6.53 5.95 -14.00
C ARG A 120 7.32 6.13 -15.29
#